data_2051158e02e80827237311ba6232cc3d
#
_entry.id   2051158e02e80827237311ba6232cc3d
#
_cell.length_a   1.000
_cell.length_b   1.000
_cell.length_c   1.000
_cell.angle_alpha   90.00
_cell.angle_beta   90.00
_cell.angle_gamma   90.00
#
_symmetry.space_group_name_H-M   'P 1'
#
loop_
_entity.id
_entity.type
_entity.pdbx_description
1 polymer ?
#
loop_
_entity_poly.entity_id
_entity_poly.type
_entity_poly.pdbx_seq_one_letter_code
_entity_poly.pdbx_strand_id
1 'polypeptide(L)'
;MTSAPEHDQNMHLRYPPIDGFWTWDVKRDRVYGDANLSDYFGLTLDEFSHGASLERCMQSIDVDDRPRVRLAIRKAIERKSGFREVYRVRSEKMGLRKILAVGQCCVDGVGEAALYPGWFVDLTKDATCEEQSLREMHNHVEQARDIARSIGHDLLSYLLDNVEEEVEQRLDGRLRRRRSS
;
A
#
# COMPACT_ATOMS: atom_id res chain seq x y z
N MET A 1 31.81 24.06 30.95
CA MET A 1 30.97 22.85 30.84
C MET A 1 29.88 23.18 29.85
N THR A 2 30.10 22.82 28.60
CA THR A 2 29.26 23.18 27.46
C THR A 2 28.46 21.94 27.08
N SER A 3 27.16 21.98 27.35
CA SER A 3 26.22 20.93 26.91
C SER A 3 26.13 20.94 25.37
N ALA A 4 26.49 19.82 24.76
CA ALA A 4 26.22 19.59 23.35
C ALA A 4 24.71 19.40 23.14
N PRO A 5 24.13 19.87 22.02
CA PRO A 5 22.73 19.62 21.70
C PRO A 5 22.56 18.13 21.37
N GLU A 6 21.67 17.47 22.09
CA GLU A 6 21.19 16.13 21.73
C GLU A 6 20.51 16.22 20.36
N HIS A 7 21.16 15.65 19.37
CA HIS A 7 20.56 15.38 18.07
C HIS A 7 19.53 14.27 18.27
N ASP A 8 18.27 14.68 18.35
CA ASP A 8 17.13 13.76 18.18
C ASP A 8 17.10 13.23 16.75
N GLN A 9 17.93 12.19 16.51
CA GLN A 9 17.96 11.45 15.26
C GLN A 9 16.87 10.37 15.25
N ASN A 10 15.64 10.75 15.56
CA ASN A 10 14.51 9.84 15.39
C ASN A 10 13.95 9.97 13.98
N MET A 11 14.80 9.76 12.98
CA MET A 11 14.38 9.53 11.62
C MET A 11 13.78 8.11 11.56
N HIS A 12 12.56 7.97 12.06
CA HIS A 12 11.77 6.77 11.81
C HIS A 12 11.56 6.65 10.30
N LEU A 13 12.40 5.87 9.65
CA LEU A 13 12.08 5.28 8.35
C LEU A 13 10.77 4.51 8.53
N ARG A 14 9.65 5.18 8.31
CA ARG A 14 8.34 4.53 8.26
C ARG A 14 8.31 3.72 6.98
N TYR A 15 8.82 2.49 7.05
CA TYR A 15 8.44 1.51 6.05
C TYR A 15 6.92 1.33 6.14
N PRO A 16 6.21 1.37 5.03
CA PRO A 16 4.79 1.05 5.06
C PRO A 16 4.65 -0.34 5.71
N PRO A 17 3.67 -0.53 6.61
CA PRO A 17 3.49 -1.80 7.28
C PRO A 17 3.26 -2.89 6.24
N ILE A 18 3.98 -4.00 6.37
CA ILE A 18 3.76 -5.19 5.54
C ILE A 18 2.36 -5.71 5.87
N ASP A 19 1.54 -5.90 4.85
CA ASP A 19 0.16 -6.34 4.97
C ASP A 19 0.00 -7.85 4.87
N GLY A 20 0.98 -8.56 4.29
CA GLY A 20 0.97 -10.01 4.25
C GLY A 20 2.19 -10.59 3.55
N PHE A 21 2.34 -11.90 3.71
CA PHE A 21 3.45 -12.68 3.19
C PHE A 21 2.97 -13.78 2.25
N TRP A 22 3.81 -14.11 1.28
CA TRP A 22 3.58 -15.19 0.35
C TRP A 22 4.88 -15.89 -0.03
N THR A 23 4.80 -17.14 -0.44
CA THR A 23 5.91 -17.88 -1.01
C THR A 23 5.39 -18.71 -2.19
N TRP A 24 6.02 -18.59 -3.34
CA TRP A 24 5.69 -19.39 -4.51
C TRP A 24 6.75 -20.45 -4.77
N ASP A 25 6.36 -21.72 -4.75
CA ASP A 25 7.14 -22.84 -5.25
C ASP A 25 6.95 -22.90 -6.78
N VAL A 26 7.97 -22.45 -7.49
CA VAL A 26 7.92 -22.33 -8.97
C VAL A 26 7.77 -23.68 -9.65
N LYS A 27 8.48 -24.70 -9.14
CA LYS A 27 8.50 -26.02 -9.74
C LYS A 27 7.20 -26.78 -9.62
N ARG A 28 6.51 -26.58 -8.48
CA ARG A 28 5.22 -27.22 -8.20
C ARG A 28 4.03 -26.37 -8.60
N ASP A 29 4.28 -25.11 -8.98
CA ASP A 29 3.26 -24.06 -9.16
C ASP A 29 2.33 -23.98 -7.96
N ARG A 30 2.90 -23.74 -6.77
CA ARG A 30 2.16 -23.61 -5.51
C ARG A 30 2.50 -22.31 -4.80
N VAL A 31 1.50 -21.46 -4.64
CA VAL A 31 1.58 -20.22 -3.86
C VAL A 31 1.01 -20.48 -2.48
N TYR A 32 1.82 -20.28 -1.47
CA TYR A 32 1.45 -20.34 -0.05
C TYR A 32 1.33 -18.92 0.47
N GLY A 33 0.42 -18.68 1.41
CA GLY A 33 0.21 -17.37 1.96
C GLY A 33 -0.44 -17.37 3.34
N ASP A 34 -0.38 -16.22 4.00
CA ASP A 34 -1.00 -16.01 5.31
C ASP A 34 -2.50 -15.65 5.20
N ALA A 35 -3.15 -15.47 6.36
CA ALA A 35 -4.57 -15.12 6.43
C ALA A 35 -4.87 -13.76 5.78
N ASN A 36 -3.92 -12.81 5.84
CA ASN A 36 -4.09 -11.51 5.20
C ASN A 36 -4.08 -11.65 3.67
N LEU A 37 -3.17 -12.47 3.11
CA LEU A 37 -3.17 -12.75 1.68
C LEU A 37 -4.51 -13.34 1.23
N SER A 38 -5.12 -14.23 2.03
CA SER A 38 -6.44 -14.80 1.78
C SER A 38 -7.50 -13.72 1.61
N ASP A 39 -7.53 -12.74 2.51
CA ASP A 39 -8.49 -11.65 2.47
C ASP A 39 -8.36 -10.78 1.22
N TYR A 40 -7.12 -10.47 0.80
CA TYR A 40 -6.87 -9.64 -0.37
C TYR A 40 -7.12 -10.35 -1.70
N PHE A 41 -6.82 -11.64 -1.78
CA PHE A 41 -6.95 -12.41 -3.01
C PHE A 41 -8.28 -13.16 -3.13
N GLY A 42 -9.12 -13.14 -2.09
CA GLY A 42 -10.41 -13.83 -2.09
C GLY A 42 -10.26 -15.35 -2.25
N LEU A 43 -9.14 -15.90 -1.75
CA LEU A 43 -8.92 -17.32 -1.60
C LEU A 43 -9.06 -17.68 -0.12
N THR A 44 -9.42 -18.93 0.17
CA THR A 44 -9.48 -19.39 1.54
C THR A 44 -8.08 -19.62 2.11
N LEU A 45 -7.97 -19.59 3.45
CA LEU A 45 -6.71 -19.95 4.11
C LEU A 45 -6.33 -21.41 3.82
N ASP A 46 -7.32 -22.29 3.63
CA ASP A 46 -7.11 -23.67 3.26
C ASP A 46 -6.48 -23.81 1.86
N GLU A 47 -6.97 -23.05 0.84
CA GLU A 47 -6.35 -23.02 -0.49
C GLU A 47 -4.89 -22.58 -0.41
N PHE A 48 -4.55 -21.56 0.38
CA PHE A 48 -3.17 -21.11 0.53
C PHE A 48 -2.31 -22.04 1.37
N SER A 49 -2.85 -22.72 2.37
CA SER A 49 -2.10 -23.70 3.19
C SER A 49 -1.68 -24.94 2.39
N HIS A 50 -2.51 -25.36 1.44
CA HIS A 50 -2.23 -26.47 0.52
C HIS A 50 -1.49 -26.03 -0.75
N GLY A 51 -1.37 -24.74 -0.96
CA GLY A 51 -0.72 -24.12 -2.11
C GLY A 51 -1.68 -23.94 -3.30
N ALA A 52 -2.14 -22.70 -3.50
CA ALA A 52 -2.93 -22.32 -4.67
C ALA A 52 -2.04 -22.24 -5.94
N SER A 53 -2.59 -22.52 -7.13
CA SER A 53 -1.85 -22.28 -8.37
C SER A 53 -1.65 -20.78 -8.62
N LEU A 54 -0.57 -20.41 -9.32
CA LEU A 54 -0.35 -19.02 -9.71
C LEU A 54 -1.54 -18.47 -10.53
N GLU A 55 -2.11 -19.28 -11.41
CA GLU A 55 -3.27 -18.87 -12.22
C GLU A 55 -4.49 -18.57 -11.34
N ARG A 56 -4.71 -19.32 -10.27
CA ARG A 56 -5.79 -19.07 -9.31
C ARG A 56 -5.58 -17.72 -8.60
N CYS A 57 -4.35 -17.40 -8.21
CA CYS A 57 -4.01 -16.09 -7.65
C CYS A 57 -4.18 -14.96 -8.68
N MET A 58 -3.79 -15.20 -9.95
CA MET A 58 -3.95 -14.23 -11.04
C MET A 58 -5.40 -13.84 -11.30
N GLN A 59 -6.38 -14.71 -11.01
CA GLN A 59 -7.80 -14.39 -11.17
C GLN A 59 -8.28 -13.26 -10.25
N SER A 60 -7.63 -13.05 -9.11
CA SER A 60 -7.92 -11.96 -8.17
C SER A 60 -7.34 -10.62 -8.61
N ILE A 61 -6.36 -10.63 -9.52
CA ILE A 61 -5.80 -9.41 -10.08
C ILE A 61 -6.79 -8.77 -11.05
N ASP A 62 -6.89 -7.44 -11.01
CA ASP A 62 -7.72 -6.70 -11.95
C ASP A 62 -7.38 -7.03 -13.41
N VAL A 63 -8.40 -7.20 -14.24
CA VAL A 63 -8.25 -7.70 -15.61
C VAL A 63 -7.25 -6.89 -16.45
N ASP A 64 -7.22 -5.57 -16.25
CA ASP A 64 -6.33 -4.68 -17.01
C ASP A 64 -4.86 -4.84 -16.58
N ASP A 65 -4.60 -5.22 -15.32
CA ASP A 65 -3.25 -5.39 -14.80
C ASP A 65 -2.67 -6.80 -15.08
N ARG A 66 -3.51 -7.82 -15.29
CA ARG A 66 -3.08 -9.22 -15.48
C ARG A 66 -2.01 -9.43 -16.57
N PRO A 67 -2.14 -8.86 -17.78
CA PRO A 67 -1.13 -9.08 -18.83
C PRO A 67 0.24 -8.56 -18.41
N ARG A 68 0.29 -7.38 -17.80
CA ARG A 68 1.51 -6.74 -17.34
C ARG A 68 2.16 -7.53 -16.20
N VAL A 69 1.39 -7.93 -15.20
CA VAL A 69 1.86 -8.71 -14.06
C VAL A 69 2.38 -10.07 -14.52
N ARG A 70 1.66 -10.76 -15.42
CA ARG A 70 2.09 -12.05 -16.01
C ARG A 70 3.44 -11.92 -16.73
N LEU A 71 3.62 -10.85 -17.48
CA LEU A 71 4.89 -10.57 -18.16
C LEU A 71 6.02 -10.31 -17.16
N ALA A 72 5.76 -9.55 -16.09
CA ALA A 72 6.74 -9.27 -15.04
C ALA A 72 7.17 -10.54 -14.31
N ILE A 73 6.23 -11.42 -13.96
CA ILE A 73 6.52 -12.73 -13.35
C ILE A 73 7.41 -13.57 -14.27
N ARG A 74 7.06 -13.69 -15.56
CA ARG A 74 7.87 -14.43 -16.54
C ARG A 74 9.29 -13.90 -16.59
N LYS A 75 9.46 -12.59 -16.73
CA LYS A 75 10.80 -11.96 -16.76
C LYS A 75 11.58 -12.20 -15.48
N ALA A 76 10.93 -12.18 -14.32
CA ALA A 76 11.57 -12.42 -13.04
C ALA A 76 12.12 -13.86 -12.96
N ILE A 77 11.34 -14.87 -13.43
CA ILE A 77 11.76 -16.26 -13.50
C ILE A 77 12.94 -16.42 -14.46
N GLU A 78 12.80 -15.95 -15.71
CA GLU A 78 13.83 -16.07 -16.76
C GLU A 78 15.17 -15.45 -16.33
N ARG A 79 15.11 -14.32 -15.64
CA ARG A 79 16.29 -13.59 -15.16
C ARG A 79 16.76 -14.02 -13.77
N LYS A 80 16.01 -14.88 -13.09
CA LYS A 80 16.28 -15.30 -11.70
C LYS A 80 16.45 -14.06 -10.78
N SER A 81 15.66 -13.04 -11.04
CA SER A 81 15.74 -11.73 -10.38
C SER A 81 14.60 -11.50 -9.39
N GLY A 82 14.68 -10.43 -8.61
CA GLY A 82 13.58 -9.99 -7.78
C GLY A 82 12.34 -9.62 -8.61
N PHE A 83 11.18 -9.78 -8.00
CA PHE A 83 9.88 -9.33 -8.49
C PHE A 83 9.45 -8.10 -7.69
N ARG A 84 9.04 -7.04 -8.36
CA ARG A 84 8.50 -5.83 -7.73
C ARG A 84 7.48 -5.21 -8.67
N GLU A 85 6.19 -5.29 -8.31
CA GLU A 85 5.11 -4.79 -9.14
C GLU A 85 4.01 -4.15 -8.29
N VAL A 86 3.41 -3.09 -8.84
CA VAL A 86 2.21 -2.45 -8.29
C VAL A 86 1.04 -2.84 -9.17
N TYR A 87 -0.02 -3.42 -8.58
CA TYR A 87 -1.22 -3.82 -9.31
C TYR A 87 -2.44 -3.80 -8.41
N ARG A 88 -3.61 -3.88 -9.03
CA ARG A 88 -4.90 -3.92 -8.34
C ARG A 88 -5.34 -5.36 -8.14
N VAL A 89 -5.82 -5.65 -6.95
CA VAL A 89 -6.49 -6.91 -6.61
C VAL A 89 -7.94 -6.63 -6.26
N ARG A 90 -8.83 -7.56 -6.60
CA ARG A 90 -10.25 -7.48 -6.32
C ARG A 90 -10.67 -8.66 -5.45
N SER A 91 -11.13 -8.36 -4.27
CA SER A 91 -11.63 -9.33 -3.31
C SER A 91 -13.06 -8.97 -2.91
N GLU A 92 -13.89 -9.97 -2.62
CA GLU A 92 -15.23 -9.76 -2.10
C GLU A 92 -15.21 -9.06 -0.73
N LYS A 93 -14.24 -9.40 0.12
CA LYS A 93 -14.10 -8.86 1.48
C LYS A 93 -13.53 -7.45 1.49
N MET A 94 -12.46 -7.20 0.70
CA MET A 94 -11.69 -5.96 0.76
C MET A 94 -12.04 -4.97 -0.35
N GLY A 95 -12.84 -5.38 -1.35
CA GLY A 95 -13.10 -4.59 -2.54
C GLY A 95 -11.86 -4.48 -3.44
N LEU A 96 -11.77 -3.39 -4.20
CA LEU A 96 -10.62 -3.09 -5.06
C LEU A 96 -9.50 -2.47 -4.24
N ARG A 97 -8.32 -3.11 -4.23
CA ARG A 97 -7.12 -2.65 -3.52
C ARG A 97 -5.95 -2.52 -4.47
N LYS A 98 -5.16 -1.47 -4.30
CA LYS A 98 -3.89 -1.28 -5.00
C LYS A 98 -2.76 -1.73 -4.10
N ILE A 99 -2.02 -2.74 -4.50
CA ILE A 99 -0.94 -3.32 -3.71
C ILE A 99 0.41 -3.18 -4.40
N LEU A 100 1.47 -3.06 -3.62
CA LEU A 100 2.85 -3.29 -4.04
C LEU A 100 3.24 -4.69 -3.57
N ALA A 101 3.54 -5.59 -4.50
CA ALA A 101 4.08 -6.91 -4.20
C ALA A 101 5.57 -6.95 -4.51
N VAL A 102 6.34 -7.52 -3.58
CA VAL A 102 7.80 -7.66 -3.69
C VAL A 102 8.17 -9.10 -3.37
N GLY A 103 9.03 -9.71 -4.18
CA GLY A 103 9.54 -11.06 -3.96
C GLY A 103 10.99 -11.18 -4.41
N GLN A 104 11.70 -12.16 -3.85
CA GLN A 104 13.09 -12.44 -4.19
C GLN A 104 13.22 -13.86 -4.72
N CYS A 105 13.93 -14.02 -5.84
CA CYS A 105 14.22 -15.33 -6.37
C CYS A 105 15.23 -16.08 -5.50
N CYS A 106 14.87 -17.29 -5.09
CA CYS A 106 15.80 -18.28 -4.55
C CYS A 106 16.01 -19.39 -5.58
N VAL A 107 17.25 -19.66 -5.95
CA VAL A 107 17.62 -20.72 -6.89
C VAL A 107 17.94 -22.01 -6.14
N ASP A 108 17.76 -23.14 -6.83
CA ASP A 108 18.18 -24.45 -6.32
C ASP A 108 19.67 -24.73 -6.54
N GLY A 109 20.10 -25.96 -6.18
CA GLY A 109 21.51 -26.40 -6.32
C GLY A 109 22.03 -26.49 -7.76
N VAL A 110 21.15 -26.43 -8.78
CA VAL A 110 21.51 -26.37 -10.19
C VAL A 110 21.32 -25.00 -10.81
N GLY A 111 20.98 -24.00 -9.97
CA GLY A 111 20.85 -22.61 -10.38
C GLY A 111 19.53 -22.28 -11.05
N GLU A 112 18.48 -23.11 -10.93
CA GLU A 112 17.15 -22.82 -11.46
C GLU A 112 16.27 -22.15 -10.41
N ALA A 113 15.34 -21.28 -10.87
CA ALA A 113 14.39 -20.62 -9.98
C ALA A 113 13.53 -21.69 -9.26
N ALA A 114 13.58 -21.70 -7.93
CA ALA A 114 12.91 -22.70 -7.11
C ALA A 114 11.81 -22.10 -6.25
N LEU A 115 12.11 -21.04 -5.50
CA LEU A 115 11.19 -20.38 -4.59
C LEU A 115 11.22 -18.87 -4.79
N TYR A 116 10.09 -18.24 -4.60
CA TYR A 116 9.92 -16.79 -4.49
C TYR A 116 9.23 -16.45 -3.17
N PRO A 117 9.97 -16.29 -2.07
CA PRO A 117 9.40 -15.65 -0.88
C PRO A 117 9.18 -14.16 -1.13
N GLY A 118 8.10 -13.63 -0.57
CA GLY A 118 7.74 -12.23 -0.77
C GLY A 118 6.74 -11.70 0.23
N TRP A 119 6.41 -10.43 0.07
CA TRP A 119 5.46 -9.69 0.88
C TRP A 119 4.71 -8.68 0.02
N PHE A 120 3.62 -8.13 0.55
CA PHE A 120 2.90 -7.04 -0.08
C PHE A 120 2.50 -5.95 0.89
N VAL A 121 2.26 -4.76 0.35
CA VAL A 121 1.76 -3.57 1.05
C VAL A 121 0.54 -3.06 0.34
N ASP A 122 -0.52 -2.74 1.08
CA ASP A 122 -1.72 -2.09 0.56
C ASP A 122 -1.52 -0.57 0.45
N LEU A 123 -1.23 -0.11 -0.74
CA LEU A 123 -1.09 1.32 -1.05
C LEU A 123 -2.42 2.09 -0.98
N THR A 124 -3.55 1.40 -0.89
CA THR A 124 -4.87 2.03 -0.73
C THR A 124 -5.04 2.52 0.71
N LYS A 125 -4.50 1.80 1.69
CA LYS A 125 -4.56 2.18 3.11
C LYS A 125 -3.87 3.52 3.36
N ASP A 126 -2.68 3.72 2.79
CA ASP A 126 -1.96 4.99 2.94
C ASP A 126 -2.75 6.15 2.35
N ALA A 127 -3.37 5.96 1.19
CA ALA A 127 -4.19 6.99 0.57
C ALA A 127 -5.46 7.33 1.39
N THR A 128 -6.08 6.32 2.02
CA THR A 128 -7.25 6.55 2.89
C THR A 128 -6.85 7.15 4.22
N CYS A 129 -5.74 6.74 4.81
CA CYS A 129 -5.22 7.29 6.07
C CYS A 129 -4.87 8.77 5.93
N GLU A 130 -4.20 9.15 4.83
CA GLU A 130 -3.84 10.54 4.58
C GLU A 130 -5.07 11.41 4.24
N GLU A 131 -6.04 10.88 3.48
CA GLU A 131 -7.31 11.57 3.23
C GLU A 131 -8.12 11.77 4.53
N GLN A 132 -8.15 10.75 5.39
CA GLN A 132 -8.80 10.85 6.69
C GLN A 132 -8.09 11.88 7.57
N SER A 133 -6.76 11.88 7.62
CA SER A 133 -5.98 12.88 8.37
C SER A 133 -6.21 14.31 7.84
N LEU A 134 -6.31 14.48 6.52
CA LEU A 134 -6.65 15.78 5.93
C LEU A 134 -8.08 16.24 6.29
N ARG A 135 -9.06 15.34 6.34
CA ARG A 135 -10.42 15.64 6.78
C ARG A 135 -10.48 16.01 8.27
N GLU A 136 -9.74 15.26 9.11
CA GLU A 136 -9.63 15.58 10.54
C GLU A 136 -8.95 16.94 10.74
N MET A 137 -7.91 17.25 9.98
CA MET A 137 -7.24 18.56 10.00
C MET A 137 -8.22 19.67 9.58
N HIS A 138 -8.97 19.47 8.49
CA HIS A 138 -10.00 20.43 8.05
C HIS A 138 -11.00 20.75 9.17
N ASN A 139 -11.56 19.74 9.82
CA ASN A 139 -12.49 19.92 10.92
C ASN A 139 -11.88 20.70 12.10
N HIS A 140 -10.63 20.44 12.46
CA HIS A 140 -9.94 21.14 13.53
C HIS A 140 -9.65 22.60 13.17
N VAL A 141 -9.27 22.88 11.92
CA VAL A 141 -9.04 24.25 11.42
C VAL A 141 -10.35 25.05 11.44
N GLU A 142 -11.45 24.46 10.97
CA GLU A 142 -12.77 25.08 10.99
C GLU A 142 -13.19 25.43 12.42
N GLN A 143 -13.07 24.52 13.38
CA GLN A 143 -13.36 24.80 14.79
C GLN A 143 -12.48 25.91 15.38
N ALA A 144 -11.16 25.87 15.09
CA ALA A 144 -10.24 26.90 15.57
C ALA A 144 -10.58 28.27 14.98
N ARG A 145 -10.96 28.35 13.72
CA ARG A 145 -11.41 29.59 13.05
C ARG A 145 -12.66 30.14 13.70
N ASP A 146 -13.65 29.30 13.99
CA ASP A 146 -14.89 29.74 14.62
C ASP A 146 -14.64 30.32 16.03
N ILE A 147 -13.72 29.68 16.78
CA ILE A 147 -13.28 30.23 18.08
C ILE A 147 -12.57 31.58 17.88
N ALA A 148 -11.64 31.70 16.93
CA ALA A 148 -10.90 32.93 16.66
C ALA A 148 -11.86 34.09 16.32
N ARG A 149 -12.88 33.82 15.51
CA ARG A 149 -13.94 34.79 15.17
C ARG A 149 -14.76 35.16 16.39
N SER A 150 -15.11 34.19 17.24
CA SER A 150 -15.92 34.46 18.45
C SER A 150 -15.22 35.34 19.47
N ILE A 151 -13.90 35.31 19.55
CA ILE A 151 -13.08 36.15 20.43
C ILE A 151 -12.57 37.42 19.74
N GLY A 152 -12.95 37.68 18.49
CA GLY A 152 -12.58 38.88 17.72
C GLY A 152 -11.10 38.95 17.34
N HIS A 153 -10.44 37.81 17.12
CA HIS A 153 -9.02 37.79 16.78
C HIS A 153 -8.81 37.74 15.26
N ASP A 154 -8.90 38.87 14.58
CA ASP A 154 -8.91 38.97 13.11
C ASP A 154 -7.71 38.38 12.45
N LEU A 155 -6.47 38.58 12.95
CA LEU A 155 -5.26 38.03 12.38
C LEU A 155 -5.26 36.49 12.42
N LEU A 156 -5.71 35.92 13.57
CA LEU A 156 -5.77 34.45 13.69
C LEU A 156 -6.85 33.86 12.78
N SER A 157 -7.99 34.53 12.65
CA SER A 157 -9.04 34.12 11.71
C SER A 157 -8.52 34.10 10.27
N TYR A 158 -7.82 35.13 9.83
CA TYR A 158 -7.21 35.22 8.50
C TYR A 158 -6.18 34.13 8.26
N LEU A 159 -5.33 33.82 9.23
CA LEU A 159 -4.34 32.75 9.10
C LEU A 159 -5.00 31.36 8.99
N LEU A 160 -6.05 31.13 9.74
CA LEU A 160 -6.81 29.86 9.70
C LEU A 160 -7.60 29.71 8.39
N ASP A 161 -8.14 30.78 7.82
CA ASP A 161 -8.79 30.77 6.50
C ASP A 161 -7.78 30.34 5.41
N ASN A 162 -6.52 30.81 5.45
CA ASN A 162 -5.48 30.38 4.49
C ASN A 162 -5.09 28.90 4.68
N VAL A 163 -5.03 28.40 5.92
CA VAL A 163 -4.75 26.98 6.20
C VAL A 163 -5.90 26.10 5.70
N GLU A 164 -7.13 26.52 5.88
CA GLU A 164 -8.32 25.80 5.41
C GLU A 164 -8.29 25.65 3.88
N GLU A 165 -8.02 26.75 3.15
CA GLU A 165 -7.93 26.74 1.69
C GLU A 165 -6.85 25.74 1.20
N GLU A 166 -5.68 25.69 1.83
CA GLU A 166 -4.61 24.74 1.48
C GLU A 166 -5.05 23.28 1.73
N VAL A 167 -5.74 23.01 2.84
CA VAL A 167 -6.25 21.67 3.16
C VAL A 167 -7.32 21.24 2.16
N GLU A 168 -8.25 22.12 1.80
CA GLU A 168 -9.29 21.85 0.78
C GLU A 168 -8.69 21.56 -0.59
N GLN A 169 -7.72 22.36 -1.03
CA GLN A 169 -7.02 22.13 -2.30
C GLN A 169 -6.34 20.76 -2.36
N ARG A 170 -5.77 20.31 -1.25
CA ARG A 170 -5.17 18.96 -1.15
C ARG A 170 -6.21 17.86 -1.19
N LEU A 171 -7.34 18.03 -0.52
CA LEU A 171 -8.46 17.09 -0.55
C LEU A 171 -9.03 16.96 -1.98
N ASP A 172 -9.29 18.09 -2.65
CA ASP A 172 -9.82 18.11 -4.01
C ASP A 172 -8.87 17.54 -5.05
N GLY A 173 -7.59 17.84 -4.94
CA GLY A 173 -6.56 17.28 -5.82
C GLY A 173 -6.48 15.75 -5.73
N ARG A 174 -6.75 15.15 -4.56
CA ARG A 174 -6.82 13.70 -4.37
C ARG A 174 -8.09 13.08 -4.91
N LEU A 175 -9.24 13.71 -4.70
CA LEU A 175 -10.52 13.26 -5.24
C LEU A 175 -10.50 13.21 -6.77
N ARG A 176 -9.87 14.19 -7.42
CA ARG A 176 -9.69 14.22 -8.89
C ARG A 176 -8.79 13.06 -9.36
N ARG A 177 -7.68 12.76 -8.68
CA ARG A 177 -6.79 11.63 -9.01
C ARG A 177 -7.49 10.28 -8.88
N ARG A 178 -8.39 10.11 -7.90
CA ARG A 178 -9.18 8.88 -7.74
C ARG A 178 -10.20 8.65 -8.87
N ARG A 179 -10.75 9.71 -9.47
CA ARG A 179 -11.69 9.61 -10.59
C ARG A 179 -11.02 9.33 -11.92
N SER A 180 -9.70 9.53 -12.02
CA SER A 180 -8.88 9.36 -13.23
C SER A 180 -8.06 8.05 -13.21
N SER A 181 -8.17 7.22 -12.16
CA SER A 181 -7.52 5.90 -11.98
C SER A 181 -8.54 4.80 -11.98
#